data_2bc5ba8cf26ca4dd1c3af35bf4509a81
#
_entry.id   2bc5ba8cf26ca4dd1c3af35bf4509a81
#
_cell.length_a   1.000
_cell.length_b   1.000
_cell.length_c   1.000
_cell.angle_alpha   90.00
_cell.angle_beta   90.00
_cell.angle_gamma   90.00
#
_symmetry.space_group_name_H-M   'P 1'
#
loop_
_entity.id
_entity.type
_entity.pdbx_description
1 polymer ?
#
loop_
_entity_poly.entity_id
_entity_poly.type
_entity_poly.pdbx_seq_one_letter_code
_entity_poly.pdbx_strand_id
1 'polypeptide(L)'
;MKITKKIADYMGHLGEIAKPFKLRIEGPVDMEQREKQMIALKNLRKIVDDKKYNVEIVADEWCNTLEDIKYFTDNKAGHMVQIKTPDLGGINNIVEAILYCKSNNMGSYQGGTCNETDRSAQICAHIAMATGPDQILAKPGMGVDEGMMIVYNEMQRILALDKLMEV
;
A
#
# COMPACT_ATOMS: atom_id res chain seq x y z
N MET A 1 25.30 -4.82 3.79
CA MET A 1 25.20 -5.93 2.79
C MET A 1 24.86 -7.28 3.39
N LYS A 2 25.56 -7.85 4.39
CA LYS A 2 25.22 -9.18 4.95
C LYS A 2 23.84 -9.28 5.61
N ILE A 3 23.41 -8.25 6.38
CA ILE A 3 22.12 -8.22 7.08
C ILE A 3 20.96 -8.14 6.09
N THR A 4 21.03 -7.24 5.11
CA THR A 4 20.02 -7.07 4.06
C THR A 4 19.76 -8.38 3.31
N LYS A 5 20.82 -9.13 2.99
CA LYS A 5 20.69 -10.42 2.33
C LYS A 5 19.97 -11.44 3.22
N LYS A 6 20.28 -11.50 4.52
CA LYS A 6 19.63 -12.44 5.45
C LYS A 6 18.13 -12.11 5.59
N ILE A 7 17.77 -10.83 5.65
CA ILE A 7 16.36 -10.40 5.68
C ILE A 7 15.65 -10.84 4.41
N ALA A 8 16.22 -10.56 3.24
CA ALA A 8 15.64 -10.96 1.96
C ALA A 8 15.49 -12.49 1.84
N ASP A 9 16.48 -13.27 2.29
CA ASP A 9 16.42 -14.73 2.27
C ASP A 9 15.33 -15.28 3.21
N TYR A 10 15.14 -14.65 4.39
CA TYR A 10 14.06 -14.98 5.31
C TYR A 10 12.68 -14.66 4.71
N MET A 11 12.54 -13.46 4.12
CA MET A 11 11.33 -13.08 3.41
C MET A 11 11.01 -14.06 2.27
N GLY A 12 12.03 -14.46 1.51
CA GLY A 12 11.88 -15.46 0.45
C GLY A 12 11.38 -16.81 0.96
N HIS A 13 11.88 -17.27 2.11
CA HIS A 13 11.38 -18.48 2.77
C HIS A 13 9.91 -18.36 3.18
N LEU A 14 9.50 -17.22 3.75
CA LEU A 14 8.10 -16.95 4.07
C LEU A 14 7.23 -16.94 2.81
N GLY A 15 7.73 -16.37 1.71
CA GLY A 15 7.04 -16.35 0.42
C GLY A 15 6.79 -17.75 -0.15
N GLU A 16 7.70 -18.71 0.08
CA GLU A 16 7.50 -20.11 -0.30
C GLU A 16 6.38 -20.77 0.53
N ILE A 17 6.33 -20.49 1.84
CA ILE A 17 5.29 -21.01 2.73
C ILE A 17 3.90 -20.43 2.37
N ALA A 18 3.86 -19.17 1.93
CA ALA A 18 2.62 -18.49 1.59
C ALA A 18 1.97 -18.96 0.27
N LYS A 19 2.66 -19.74 -0.55
CA LYS A 19 2.11 -20.23 -1.82
C LYS A 19 0.76 -20.94 -1.63
N PRO A 20 -0.21 -20.78 -2.54
CA PRO A 20 -0.10 -20.11 -3.85
C PRO A 20 -0.24 -18.58 -3.83
N PHE A 21 -0.39 -17.97 -2.67
CA PHE A 21 -0.60 -16.53 -2.54
C PHE A 21 0.72 -15.76 -2.66
N LYS A 22 0.66 -14.55 -3.24
CA LYS A 22 1.76 -13.60 -3.19
C LYS A 22 1.84 -13.01 -1.78
N LEU A 23 3.00 -13.13 -1.13
CA LEU A 23 3.21 -12.56 0.19
C LEU A 23 3.58 -11.07 0.06
N ARG A 24 2.85 -10.20 0.75
CA ARG A 24 3.18 -8.80 0.91
C ARG A 24 3.69 -8.55 2.32
N ILE A 25 4.86 -7.92 2.41
CA ILE A 25 5.51 -7.61 3.71
C ILE A 25 5.67 -6.10 3.79
N GLU A 26 4.98 -5.51 4.74
CA GLU A 26 5.02 -4.08 5.04
C GLU A 26 6.12 -3.80 6.06
N GLY A 27 6.88 -2.72 5.85
CA GLY A 27 7.89 -2.25 6.78
C GLY A 27 8.94 -3.28 7.22
N PRO A 28 9.58 -4.08 6.33
CA PRO A 28 10.46 -5.16 6.75
C PRO A 28 11.72 -4.68 7.48
N VAL A 29 12.00 -3.39 7.43
CA VAL A 29 13.10 -2.70 8.13
C VAL A 29 12.66 -1.31 8.52
N ASP A 30 13.21 -0.79 9.63
CA ASP A 30 13.15 0.63 10.00
C ASP A 30 14.58 1.15 10.19
N MET A 31 14.91 2.21 9.45
CA MET A 31 16.25 2.81 9.40
C MET A 31 16.34 4.15 10.13
N GLU A 32 15.26 4.56 10.82
CA GLU A 32 15.17 5.81 11.62
C GLU A 32 15.47 7.10 10.84
N GLN A 33 15.64 7.02 9.51
CA GLN A 33 15.91 8.16 8.62
C GLN A 33 15.34 7.87 7.23
N ARG A 34 14.63 8.85 6.67
CA ARG A 34 13.94 8.77 5.38
C ARG A 34 14.81 8.23 4.23
N GLU A 35 16.00 8.83 4.06
CA GLU A 35 16.90 8.47 2.97
C GLU A 35 17.48 7.05 3.15
N LYS A 36 17.87 6.72 4.38
CA LYS A 36 18.36 5.36 4.69
C LYS A 36 17.28 4.32 4.51
N GLN A 37 16.04 4.64 4.88
CA GLN A 37 14.87 3.78 4.68
C GLN A 37 14.67 3.51 3.19
N MET A 38 14.64 4.56 2.36
CA MET A 38 14.51 4.44 0.93
C MET A 38 15.60 3.54 0.32
N ILE A 39 16.88 3.78 0.68
CA ILE A 39 18.00 2.98 0.20
C ILE A 39 17.90 1.52 0.64
N ALA A 40 17.49 1.26 1.89
CA ALA A 40 17.33 -0.09 2.42
C ALA A 40 16.24 -0.86 1.69
N LEU A 41 15.06 -0.26 1.48
CA LEU A 41 13.95 -0.89 0.75
C LEU A 41 14.28 -1.12 -0.72
N LYS A 42 14.94 -0.16 -1.38
CA LYS A 42 15.44 -0.31 -2.75
C LYS A 42 16.39 -1.52 -2.89
N ASN A 43 17.33 -1.66 -1.96
CA ASN A 43 18.29 -2.76 -1.96
C ASN A 43 17.61 -4.11 -1.66
N LEU A 44 16.65 -4.14 -0.74
CA LEU A 44 15.85 -5.34 -0.46
C LEU A 44 15.05 -5.77 -1.68
N ARG A 45 14.33 -4.83 -2.32
CA ARG A 45 13.59 -5.09 -3.56
C ARG A 45 14.49 -5.71 -4.62
N LYS A 46 15.66 -5.12 -4.87
CA LYS A 46 16.60 -5.66 -5.85
C LYS A 46 16.95 -7.13 -5.57
N ILE A 47 17.22 -7.49 -4.31
CA ILE A 47 17.57 -8.88 -3.96
C ILE A 47 16.35 -9.80 -4.16
N VAL A 48 15.16 -9.36 -3.79
CA VAL A 48 13.91 -10.12 -3.95
C VAL A 48 13.64 -10.38 -5.43
N ASP A 49 13.81 -9.37 -6.29
CA ASP A 49 13.61 -9.47 -7.74
C ASP A 49 14.67 -10.37 -8.39
N ASP A 50 15.96 -10.16 -8.09
CA ASP A 50 17.07 -10.95 -8.63
C ASP A 50 16.93 -12.45 -8.30
N LYS A 51 16.38 -12.77 -7.11
CA LYS A 51 16.16 -14.15 -6.66
C LYS A 51 14.76 -14.70 -7.01
N LYS A 52 13.89 -13.88 -7.59
CA LYS A 52 12.51 -14.23 -7.96
C LYS A 52 11.71 -14.78 -6.79
N TYR A 53 11.89 -14.22 -5.61
CA TYR A 53 11.11 -14.60 -4.44
C TYR A 53 9.63 -14.22 -4.60
N ASN A 54 8.74 -15.06 -4.07
CA ASN A 54 7.30 -14.81 -4.10
C ASN A 54 6.88 -13.79 -3.03
N VAL A 55 7.53 -12.62 -3.04
CA VAL A 55 7.34 -11.56 -2.04
C VAL A 55 7.22 -10.21 -2.74
N GLU A 56 6.36 -9.36 -2.22
CA GLU A 56 6.30 -7.93 -2.50
C GLU A 56 6.56 -7.14 -1.22
N ILE A 57 7.39 -6.13 -1.31
CA ILE A 57 7.72 -5.23 -0.19
C ILE A 57 6.84 -4.01 -0.28
N VAL A 58 6.14 -3.69 0.81
CA VAL A 58 5.33 -2.47 0.93
C VAL A 58 6.13 -1.45 1.75
N ALA A 59 6.39 -0.28 1.16
CA ALA A 59 6.97 0.85 1.86
C ALA A 59 5.89 1.54 2.68
N ASP A 60 6.09 1.67 3.97
CA ASP A 60 5.17 2.29 4.92
C ASP A 60 5.86 3.45 5.66
N GLU A 61 6.90 3.15 6.43
CA GLU A 61 7.61 4.16 7.19
C GLU A 61 8.24 5.22 6.25
N TRP A 62 8.14 6.48 6.64
CA TRP A 62 8.61 7.65 5.88
C TRP A 62 7.82 7.94 4.58
N CYS A 63 6.64 7.33 4.40
CA CYS A 63 5.72 7.59 3.27
C CYS A 63 4.49 8.38 3.75
N ASN A 64 4.70 9.50 4.47
CA ASN A 64 3.62 10.23 5.16
C ASN A 64 3.11 11.45 4.39
N THR A 65 3.83 11.91 3.37
CA THR A 65 3.45 13.02 2.52
C THR A 65 3.39 12.61 1.05
N LEU A 66 2.73 13.41 0.21
CA LEU A 66 2.71 13.19 -1.24
C LEU A 66 4.13 13.21 -1.84
N GLU A 67 5.00 14.10 -1.34
CA GLU A 67 6.39 14.17 -1.76
C GLU A 67 7.17 12.91 -1.37
N ASP A 68 6.92 12.35 -0.19
CA ASP A 68 7.54 11.10 0.23
C ASP A 68 7.11 9.94 -0.67
N ILE A 69 5.83 9.83 -0.96
CA ILE A 69 5.30 8.79 -1.86
C ILE A 69 5.95 8.89 -3.23
N LYS A 70 6.05 10.09 -3.80
CA LYS A 70 6.76 10.34 -5.07
C LYS A 70 8.23 9.93 -4.97
N TYR A 71 8.92 10.34 -3.91
CA TYR A 71 10.34 10.03 -3.68
C TYR A 71 10.61 8.53 -3.60
N PHE A 72 9.78 7.77 -2.86
CA PHE A 72 9.92 6.32 -2.76
C PHE A 72 9.57 5.62 -4.08
N THR A 73 8.56 6.12 -4.78
CA THR A 73 8.13 5.62 -6.09
C THR A 73 9.23 5.79 -7.14
N ASP A 74 9.82 6.98 -7.26
CA ASP A 74 10.87 7.29 -8.24
C ASP A 74 12.13 6.45 -8.01
N ASN A 75 12.44 6.16 -6.76
CA ASN A 75 13.58 5.35 -6.36
C ASN A 75 13.31 3.84 -6.39
N LYS A 76 12.07 3.41 -6.69
CA LYS A 76 11.67 1.99 -6.64
C LYS A 76 11.96 1.37 -5.27
N ALA A 77 11.68 2.11 -4.20
CA ALA A 77 11.90 1.70 -2.83
C ALA A 77 10.74 0.83 -2.33
N GLY A 78 10.80 -0.45 -2.57
CA GLY A 78 9.71 -1.40 -2.38
C GLY A 78 8.97 -1.71 -3.69
N HIS A 79 8.02 -2.63 -3.65
CA HIS A 79 7.15 -3.01 -4.78
C HIS A 79 5.86 -2.19 -4.78
N MET A 80 5.44 -1.80 -3.59
CA MET A 80 4.25 -0.98 -3.33
C MET A 80 4.58 0.11 -2.32
N VAL A 81 3.77 1.17 -2.32
CA VAL A 81 3.78 2.21 -1.29
C VAL A 81 2.44 2.19 -0.56
N GLN A 82 2.46 2.21 0.76
CA GLN A 82 1.27 2.45 1.57
C GLN A 82 0.90 3.93 1.51
N ILE A 83 -0.35 4.19 1.17
CA ILE A 83 -0.93 5.53 1.09
C ILE A 83 -1.85 5.70 2.28
N LYS A 84 -1.35 6.35 3.33
CA LYS A 84 -2.07 6.60 4.59
C LYS A 84 -3.06 7.73 4.38
N THR A 85 -4.30 7.39 4.08
CA THR A 85 -5.32 8.37 3.66
C THR A 85 -5.52 9.53 4.63
N PRO A 86 -5.49 9.37 5.96
CA PRO A 86 -5.62 10.51 6.88
C PRO A 86 -4.43 11.46 6.89
N ASP A 87 -3.22 10.99 6.55
CA ASP A 87 -1.97 11.73 6.72
C ASP A 87 -1.67 12.66 5.54
N LEU A 88 -2.27 12.42 4.37
CA LEU A 88 -1.96 13.15 3.13
C LEU A 88 -2.63 14.54 3.04
N GLY A 89 -3.41 14.94 4.03
CA GLY A 89 -3.99 16.28 4.15
C GLY A 89 -5.21 16.56 3.28
N GLY A 90 -5.47 15.79 2.22
CA GLY A 90 -6.65 16.01 1.38
C GLY A 90 -6.88 14.91 0.36
N ILE A 91 -8.13 14.77 -0.09
CA ILE A 91 -8.56 13.76 -1.07
C ILE A 91 -7.76 13.86 -2.38
N ASN A 92 -7.50 15.07 -2.85
CA ASN A 92 -6.72 15.31 -4.06
C ASN A 92 -5.30 14.72 -3.96
N ASN A 93 -4.66 14.82 -2.81
CA ASN A 93 -3.33 14.25 -2.60
C ASN A 93 -3.36 12.72 -2.59
N ILE A 94 -4.43 12.12 -2.04
CA ILE A 94 -4.61 10.66 -2.04
C ILE A 94 -4.78 10.16 -3.48
N VAL A 95 -5.65 10.80 -4.25
CA VAL A 95 -5.88 10.48 -5.67
C VAL A 95 -4.59 10.62 -6.47
N GLU A 96 -3.87 11.74 -6.30
CA GLU A 96 -2.60 11.99 -6.99
C GLU A 96 -1.55 10.94 -6.63
N ALA A 97 -1.43 10.57 -5.35
CA ALA A 97 -0.49 9.54 -4.89
C ALA A 97 -0.73 8.19 -5.58
N ILE A 98 -1.99 7.73 -5.63
CA ILE A 98 -2.35 6.46 -6.28
C ILE A 98 -2.04 6.52 -7.78
N LEU A 99 -2.48 7.57 -8.46
CA LEU A 99 -2.27 7.73 -9.90
C LEU A 99 -0.78 7.89 -10.25
N TYR A 100 -0.01 8.57 -9.39
CA TYR A 100 1.44 8.69 -9.55
C TYR A 100 2.15 7.34 -9.44
N CYS A 101 1.81 6.53 -8.44
CA CYS A 101 2.34 5.18 -8.31
C CYS A 101 2.04 4.36 -9.58
N LYS A 102 0.80 4.36 -10.04
CA LYS A 102 0.38 3.62 -11.26
C LYS A 102 1.13 4.07 -12.50
N SER A 103 1.24 5.37 -12.74
CA SER A 103 1.94 5.90 -13.93
C SER A 103 3.44 5.61 -13.91
N ASN A 104 4.00 5.32 -12.75
CA ASN A 104 5.41 4.98 -12.57
C ASN A 104 5.66 3.48 -12.32
N ASN A 105 4.70 2.60 -12.61
CA ASN A 105 4.83 1.15 -12.39
C ASN A 105 5.26 0.81 -10.95
N MET A 106 4.61 1.44 -9.98
CA MET A 106 4.74 1.17 -8.55
C MET A 106 3.38 0.76 -8.03
N GLY A 107 3.32 -0.31 -7.25
CA GLY A 107 2.08 -0.71 -6.60
C GLY A 107 1.60 0.34 -5.61
N SER A 108 0.29 0.46 -5.46
CA SER A 108 -0.36 1.35 -4.52
C SER A 108 -1.24 0.58 -3.55
N TYR A 109 -1.00 0.78 -2.27
CA TYR A 109 -1.79 0.21 -1.19
C TYR A 109 -2.50 1.35 -0.45
N GLN A 110 -3.79 1.49 -0.69
CA GLN A 110 -4.61 2.47 0.03
C GLN A 110 -4.87 1.94 1.43
N GLY A 111 -4.01 2.35 2.34
CA GLY A 111 -4.03 1.99 3.75
C GLY A 111 -4.79 2.98 4.62
N GLY A 112 -4.39 3.08 5.86
CA GLY A 112 -4.97 3.96 6.85
C GLY A 112 -4.10 4.06 8.10
N THR A 113 -4.65 4.66 9.13
CA THR A 113 -4.06 4.77 10.46
C THR A 113 -4.99 4.15 11.51
N CYS A 114 -4.53 4.03 12.75
CA CYS A 114 -5.35 3.50 13.85
C CYS A 114 -6.52 4.41 14.27
N ASN A 115 -6.66 5.60 13.69
CA ASN A 115 -7.72 6.57 13.98
C ASN A 115 -8.85 6.58 12.94
N GLU A 116 -9.09 5.48 12.28
CA GLU A 116 -10.11 5.37 11.25
C GLU A 116 -11.53 5.28 11.82
N THR A 117 -12.49 5.76 11.04
CA THR A 117 -13.91 5.75 11.33
C THR A 117 -14.71 5.13 10.19
N ASP A 118 -16.00 4.86 10.41
CA ASP A 118 -16.92 4.43 9.35
C ASP A 118 -16.96 5.44 8.19
N ARG A 119 -16.93 6.72 8.51
CA ARG A 119 -16.92 7.80 7.50
C ARG A 119 -15.67 7.79 6.65
N SER A 120 -14.50 7.65 7.27
CA SER A 120 -13.24 7.58 6.51
C SER A 120 -13.17 6.31 5.65
N ALA A 121 -13.69 5.19 6.14
CA ALA A 121 -13.78 3.95 5.38
C ALA A 121 -14.67 4.11 4.12
N GLN A 122 -15.82 4.76 4.23
CA GLN A 122 -16.70 5.06 3.09
C GLN A 122 -16.00 5.96 2.07
N ILE A 123 -15.38 7.05 2.49
CA ILE A 123 -14.62 7.95 1.61
C ILE A 123 -13.49 7.19 0.90
N CYS A 124 -12.76 6.34 1.61
CA CYS A 124 -11.72 5.52 1.03
C CYS A 124 -12.24 4.55 -0.03
N ALA A 125 -13.45 3.97 0.16
CA ALA A 125 -14.08 3.13 -0.85
C ALA A 125 -14.34 3.91 -2.15
N HIS A 126 -14.85 5.15 -2.07
CA HIS A 126 -15.05 6.02 -3.24
C HIS A 126 -13.74 6.31 -3.96
N ILE A 127 -12.70 6.67 -3.23
CA ILE A 127 -11.38 6.96 -3.81
C ILE A 127 -10.82 5.70 -4.49
N ALA A 128 -10.90 4.55 -3.83
CA ALA A 128 -10.40 3.29 -4.37
C ALA A 128 -11.13 2.89 -5.65
N MET A 129 -12.46 2.99 -5.68
CA MET A 129 -13.25 2.68 -6.87
C MET A 129 -12.93 3.61 -8.05
N ALA A 130 -12.65 4.90 -7.77
CA ALA A 130 -12.30 5.87 -8.79
C ALA A 130 -10.87 5.75 -9.32
N THR A 131 -9.91 5.34 -8.49
CA THR A 131 -8.47 5.36 -8.82
C THR A 131 -7.88 3.98 -9.08
N GLY A 132 -8.49 2.93 -8.55
CA GLY A 132 -8.08 1.53 -8.70
C GLY A 132 -6.69 1.25 -8.12
N PRO A 133 -6.44 1.41 -6.81
CA PRO A 133 -5.22 0.96 -6.18
C PRO A 133 -5.12 -0.58 -6.23
N ASP A 134 -3.90 -1.11 -6.09
CA ASP A 134 -3.67 -2.56 -6.11
C ASP A 134 -4.18 -3.26 -4.85
N GLN A 135 -4.36 -2.51 -3.78
CA GLN A 135 -4.92 -2.99 -2.52
C GLN A 135 -5.62 -1.86 -1.76
N ILE A 136 -6.71 -2.21 -1.08
CA ILE A 136 -7.38 -1.36 -0.09
C ILE A 136 -7.41 -2.10 1.25
N LEU A 137 -7.15 -1.39 2.34
CA LEU A 137 -7.25 -1.91 3.70
C LEU A 137 -8.69 -1.82 4.20
N ALA A 138 -9.18 -2.91 4.80
CA ALA A 138 -10.35 -2.88 5.69
C ALA A 138 -9.89 -2.25 7.01
N LYS A 139 -10.09 -1.01 7.17
CA LYS A 139 -9.65 0.00 8.13
C LYS A 139 -9.12 -0.46 9.50
N PRO A 140 -7.88 -0.13 9.87
CA PRO A 140 -7.35 -0.38 11.22
C PRO A 140 -8.11 0.45 12.28
N GLY A 141 -8.10 -0.02 13.52
CA GLY A 141 -8.85 0.61 14.62
C GLY A 141 -10.34 0.23 14.67
N MET A 142 -10.81 -0.57 13.72
CA MET A 142 -12.12 -1.23 13.70
C MET A 142 -11.95 -2.73 13.84
N GLY A 143 -13.00 -3.42 14.25
CA GLY A 143 -13.07 -4.88 14.10
C GLY A 143 -12.95 -5.27 12.63
N VAL A 144 -12.35 -6.42 12.36
CA VAL A 144 -12.14 -6.87 10.97
C VAL A 144 -13.46 -6.96 10.21
N ASP A 145 -14.47 -7.55 10.84
CA ASP A 145 -15.79 -7.75 10.23
C ASP A 145 -16.49 -6.40 9.98
N GLU A 146 -16.45 -5.45 10.92
CA GLU A 146 -17.02 -4.13 10.74
C GLU A 146 -16.33 -3.36 9.61
N GLY A 147 -14.99 -3.36 9.58
CA GLY A 147 -14.23 -2.69 8.54
C GLY A 147 -14.52 -3.25 7.15
N MET A 148 -14.54 -4.59 7.01
CA MET A 148 -14.89 -5.24 5.76
C MET A 148 -16.32 -4.98 5.32
N MET A 149 -17.28 -5.04 6.24
CA MET A 149 -18.69 -4.79 5.92
C MET A 149 -18.93 -3.36 5.47
N ILE A 150 -18.32 -2.38 6.12
CA ILE A 150 -18.46 -0.97 5.74
C ILE A 150 -17.90 -0.73 4.34
N VAL A 151 -16.67 -1.19 4.08
CA VAL A 151 -16.00 -1.01 2.79
C VAL A 151 -16.77 -1.75 1.67
N TYR A 152 -17.13 -3.00 1.90
CA TYR A 152 -17.86 -3.80 0.91
C TYR A 152 -19.24 -3.20 0.60
N ASN A 153 -20.02 -2.84 1.60
CA ASN A 153 -21.34 -2.25 1.43
C ASN A 153 -21.28 -0.91 0.69
N GLU A 154 -20.25 -0.09 0.98
CA GLU A 154 -20.06 1.16 0.26
C GLU A 154 -19.69 0.94 -1.20
N MET A 155 -18.81 -0.01 -1.49
CA MET A 155 -18.48 -0.40 -2.88
C MET A 155 -19.73 -0.86 -3.64
N GLN A 156 -20.59 -1.69 -3.02
CA GLN A 156 -21.86 -2.13 -3.63
C GLN A 156 -22.81 -0.94 -3.88
N ARG A 157 -22.83 0.03 -2.98
CA ARG A 157 -23.63 1.26 -3.13
C ARG A 157 -23.15 2.11 -4.30
N ILE A 158 -21.84 2.27 -4.45
CA ILE A 158 -21.22 2.98 -5.57
C ILE A 158 -21.57 2.29 -6.91
N LEU A 159 -21.42 0.97 -6.98
CA LEU A 159 -21.77 0.21 -8.19
C LEU A 159 -23.25 0.30 -8.54
N ALA A 160 -24.14 0.36 -7.54
CA ALA A 160 -25.57 0.53 -7.79
C ALA A 160 -25.90 1.94 -8.32
N LEU A 161 -25.22 2.97 -7.81
CA LEU A 161 -25.38 4.35 -8.32
C LEU A 161 -24.84 4.50 -9.74
N ASP A 162 -23.68 3.93 -10.03
CA ASP A 162 -23.07 3.97 -11.36
C ASP A 162 -24.00 3.41 -12.44
N LYS A 163 -24.60 2.26 -12.18
CA LYS A 163 -25.61 1.65 -13.07
C LYS A 163 -26.84 2.52 -13.34
N LEU A 164 -27.23 3.38 -12.38
CA LEU A 164 -28.35 4.30 -12.56
C LEU A 164 -27.97 5.52 -13.40
N MET A 165 -26.68 5.83 -13.51
CA MET A 165 -26.19 6.97 -14.29
C MET A 165 -25.89 6.60 -15.75
N GLU A 166 -25.85 5.31 -16.10
CA GLU A 166 -25.69 4.80 -17.49
C GLU A 166 -27.01 4.82 -18.26
N VAL A 167 -28.13 5.25 -17.67
CA VAL A 167 -29.45 5.36 -18.29
C VAL A 167 -29.73 6.82 -18.67
#